data_626c902c5f2e6f359ec5cfd6f3b2c36a
#
_entry.id   626c902c5f2e6f359ec5cfd6f3b2c36a
#
_cell.length_a   1.000
_cell.length_b   1.000
_cell.length_c   1.000
_cell.angle_alpha   90.00
_cell.angle_beta   90.00
_cell.angle_gamma   90.00
#
_symmetry.space_group_name_H-M   'P 1'
#
loop_
_entity.id
_entity.type
_entity.pdbx_description
1 polymer ?
#
loop_
_entity_poly.entity_id
_entity_poly.type
_entity_poly.pdbx_seq_one_letter_code
_entity_poly.pdbx_strand_id
1 'polypeptide(L)'
;MKATLLALALGAAISAPAFAHHVHVSDCGLHSDYSLSIRSDRLIFKRSGGDPSEVEIADGTLRIDGKLIATSAADEHRLREAEREVRSLVPEVKTIARDAISIAFNAVGQVAAAFARDSDAARASAERIARAGRELDRKIAQTDSFDHWQSADVDRIVEDTMATLVPELVGNVTAQALKVAFSGDPAAAAELEARADGIERSVERSVEKQAADLERRAMDLCPRLRALDRAEEELEVRLAGGKRLDLVHVD
;
A
#
# COMPACT_ATOMS: atom_id res chain seq x y z
N MET A 1 -8.16 -11.54 -56.18
CA MET A 1 -6.81 -11.42 -55.69
C MET A 1 -6.69 -10.06 -54.99
N LYS A 2 -6.73 -10.03 -53.68
CA LYS A 2 -6.20 -9.07 -52.69
C LYS A 2 -6.89 -9.30 -51.35
N ALA A 3 -6.60 -10.48 -50.76
CA ALA A 3 -6.91 -10.82 -49.40
C ALA A 3 -5.57 -11.02 -48.70
N THR A 4 -4.94 -9.94 -48.32
CA THR A 4 -3.76 -9.95 -47.46
C THR A 4 -3.61 -8.54 -46.88
N LEU A 5 -3.50 -8.43 -45.57
CA LEU A 5 -3.21 -7.26 -44.72
C LEU A 5 -4.37 -6.79 -43.83
N LEU A 6 -4.85 -7.69 -42.95
CA LEU A 6 -5.58 -7.28 -41.76
C LEU A 6 -5.28 -8.25 -40.58
N ALA A 7 -4.00 -8.57 -40.41
CA ALA A 7 -3.54 -9.44 -39.34
C ALA A 7 -2.37 -8.82 -38.57
N LEU A 8 -2.36 -7.49 -38.37
CA LEU A 8 -1.26 -6.82 -37.68
C LEU A 8 -1.73 -5.53 -36.98
N ALA A 9 -2.75 -5.65 -36.10
CA ALA A 9 -3.11 -4.54 -35.22
C ALA A 9 -3.74 -5.00 -33.89
N LEU A 10 -3.60 -6.27 -33.50
CA LEU A 10 -4.01 -6.75 -32.16
C LEU A 10 -2.80 -6.94 -31.22
N GLY A 11 -1.70 -6.32 -31.56
CA GLY A 11 -0.52 -6.19 -30.70
C GLY A 11 -0.39 -4.81 -30.06
N ALA A 12 -1.45 -4.03 -30.02
CA ALA A 12 -1.49 -2.85 -29.17
C ALA A 12 -1.49 -3.34 -27.73
N ALA A 13 -0.28 -3.34 -27.17
CA ALA A 13 0.00 -3.44 -25.76
C ALA A 13 -1.22 -2.99 -24.95
N ILE A 14 -1.77 -3.91 -24.18
CA ILE A 14 -2.33 -3.58 -22.88
C ILE A 14 -1.11 -3.15 -22.06
N SER A 15 -0.60 -1.97 -22.39
CA SER A 15 0.08 -1.14 -21.42
C SER A 15 -1.04 -0.83 -20.44
N ALA A 16 -1.26 -1.75 -19.50
CA ALA A 16 -1.89 -1.36 -18.27
C ALA A 16 -1.15 -0.06 -17.90
N PRO A 17 -1.80 1.11 -17.86
CA PRO A 17 -1.21 2.23 -17.18
C PRO A 17 -0.86 1.64 -15.84
N ALA A 18 0.43 1.62 -15.52
CA ALA A 18 0.88 1.29 -14.21
C ALA A 18 0.14 2.27 -13.30
N PHE A 19 -0.98 1.82 -12.73
CA PHE A 19 -1.62 2.44 -11.57
C PHE A 19 -0.75 2.23 -10.32
N ALA A 20 0.52 2.12 -10.51
CA ALA A 20 1.53 2.49 -9.57
C ALA A 20 1.68 4.02 -9.60
N HIS A 21 0.61 4.77 -9.39
CA HIS A 21 0.73 5.89 -8.51
C HIS A 21 1.03 5.25 -7.16
N HIS A 22 2.32 4.99 -6.95
CA HIS A 22 2.83 4.86 -5.63
C HIS A 22 2.18 5.99 -4.85
N VAL A 23 1.32 5.66 -3.88
CA VAL A 23 1.08 6.58 -2.78
C VAL A 23 2.46 6.70 -2.16
N HIS A 24 3.22 7.64 -2.69
CA HIS A 24 4.50 7.99 -2.16
C HIS A 24 4.17 8.70 -0.84
N VAL A 25 4.19 7.96 0.27
CA VAL A 25 4.51 8.54 1.57
C VAL A 25 5.90 9.20 1.49
N SER A 26 6.56 9.08 0.35
CA SER A 26 7.83 9.64 -0.08
C SER A 26 7.88 11.16 -0.13
N ASP A 27 6.77 11.89 -0.12
CA ASP A 27 6.84 13.35 0.02
C ASP A 27 7.27 13.79 1.43
N CYS A 28 7.23 12.87 2.42
CA CYS A 28 7.88 13.07 3.71
C CYS A 28 9.30 12.53 3.75
N GLY A 29 9.75 11.78 2.73
CA GLY A 29 11.07 11.15 2.72
C GLY A 29 11.34 10.25 3.92
N LEU A 30 10.32 9.60 4.50
CA LEU A 30 10.51 8.74 5.68
C LEU A 30 11.22 7.44 5.29
N HIS A 31 12.39 7.22 5.86
CA HIS A 31 13.19 6.01 5.72
C HIS A 31 13.50 5.41 7.09
N SER A 32 13.57 4.11 7.15
CA SER A 32 14.09 3.38 8.30
C SER A 32 14.68 2.05 7.85
N ASP A 33 15.85 1.73 8.34
CA ASP A 33 16.46 0.41 8.16
C ASP A 33 15.89 -0.64 9.14
N TYR A 34 15.04 -0.18 10.06
CA TYR A 34 14.47 -1.02 11.11
C TYR A 34 13.01 -1.33 10.82
N SER A 35 12.62 -2.53 11.13
CA SER A 35 11.24 -2.89 11.32
C SER A 35 10.77 -2.49 12.73
N LEU A 36 9.54 -2.00 12.85
CA LEU A 36 8.96 -1.56 14.11
C LEU A 36 7.89 -2.53 14.60
N SER A 37 8.09 -3.06 15.81
CA SER A 37 7.05 -3.81 16.54
C SER A 37 6.58 -3.00 17.75
N ILE A 38 5.27 -2.87 17.92
CA ILE A 38 4.65 -2.11 19.00
C ILE A 38 4.02 -3.08 19.98
N ARG A 39 4.58 -3.11 21.18
CA ARG A 39 4.03 -3.87 22.31
C ARG A 39 3.31 -2.92 23.26
N SER A 40 2.48 -3.47 24.13
CA SER A 40 1.76 -2.67 25.12
C SER A 40 2.69 -1.86 26.03
N ASP A 41 3.88 -2.38 26.31
CA ASP A 41 4.86 -1.84 27.24
C ASP A 41 6.13 -1.26 26.59
N ARG A 42 6.35 -1.46 25.27
CA ARG A 42 7.58 -1.02 24.59
C ARG A 42 7.41 -0.89 23.09
N LEU A 43 8.32 -0.14 22.46
CA LEU A 43 8.62 -0.18 21.04
C LEU A 43 9.86 -1.03 20.82
N ILE A 44 9.87 -1.84 19.76
CA ILE A 44 11.01 -2.68 19.40
C ILE A 44 11.33 -2.41 17.93
N PHE A 45 12.52 -1.91 17.68
CA PHE A 45 13.08 -1.71 16.37
C PHE A 45 14.10 -2.80 16.08
N LYS A 46 13.95 -3.52 14.95
CA LYS A 46 14.84 -4.62 14.55
C LYS A 46 15.26 -4.46 13.10
N ARG A 47 16.53 -4.82 12.81
CA ARG A 47 17.00 -4.93 11.45
C ARG A 47 17.82 -6.20 11.23
N SER A 48 17.78 -6.70 10.00
CA SER A 48 18.60 -7.84 9.58
C SER A 48 19.99 -7.34 9.18
N GLY A 49 20.97 -7.60 10.04
CA GLY A 49 22.35 -7.13 9.85
C GLY A 49 22.55 -5.68 10.34
N GLY A 50 23.80 -5.35 10.64
CA GLY A 50 24.15 -4.05 11.18
C GLY A 50 24.21 -4.04 12.72
N ASP A 51 24.79 -2.98 13.26
CA ASP A 51 25.00 -2.72 14.68
C ASP A 51 24.48 -1.30 14.98
N PRO A 52 23.44 -1.18 15.87
CA PRO A 52 22.73 -2.23 16.58
C PRO A 52 21.74 -3.02 15.71
N SER A 53 21.47 -4.28 16.09
CA SER A 53 20.47 -5.14 15.46
C SER A 53 19.06 -4.98 16.06
N GLU A 54 19.00 -4.60 17.35
CA GLU A 54 17.75 -4.39 18.08
C GLU A 54 17.86 -3.16 18.99
N VAL A 55 16.82 -2.33 18.95
CA VAL A 55 16.65 -1.18 19.84
C VAL A 55 15.27 -1.26 20.47
N GLU A 56 15.20 -1.20 21.80
CA GLU A 56 13.95 -1.16 22.56
C GLU A 56 13.81 0.17 23.29
N ILE A 57 12.62 0.77 23.22
CA ILE A 57 12.24 1.97 23.94
C ILE A 57 11.02 1.64 24.81
N ALA A 58 11.14 1.89 26.12
CA ALA A 58 10.07 1.63 27.07
C ALA A 58 10.08 2.66 28.21
N ASP A 59 9.05 3.48 28.28
CA ASP A 59 8.87 4.51 29.33
C ASP A 59 10.14 5.35 29.60
N GLY A 60 10.78 5.80 28.49
CA GLY A 60 12.01 6.60 28.55
C GLY A 60 13.29 5.80 28.77
N THR A 61 13.22 4.48 28.93
CA THR A 61 14.40 3.63 28.97
C THR A 61 14.78 3.18 27.58
N LEU A 62 16.08 3.04 27.32
CA LEU A 62 16.66 2.58 26.07
C LEU A 62 17.45 1.29 26.29
N ARG A 63 17.17 0.27 25.48
CA ARG A 63 17.98 -0.94 25.40
C ARG A 63 18.51 -1.09 23.99
N ILE A 64 19.75 -1.47 23.87
CA ILE A 64 20.43 -1.73 22.60
C ILE A 64 21.01 -3.14 22.67
N ASP A 65 20.61 -4.02 21.75
CA ASP A 65 20.99 -5.44 21.72
C ASP A 65 20.84 -6.10 23.10
N GLY A 66 19.71 -5.84 23.76
CA GLY A 66 19.37 -6.36 25.08
C GLY A 66 20.04 -5.68 26.28
N LYS A 67 20.99 -4.76 26.05
CA LYS A 67 21.70 -4.05 27.13
C LYS A 67 21.01 -2.74 27.46
N LEU A 68 20.77 -2.48 28.73
CA LEU A 68 20.25 -1.19 29.19
C LEU A 68 21.35 -0.12 28.99
N ILE A 69 20.97 0.99 28.37
CA ILE A 69 21.83 2.14 28.12
C ILE A 69 21.51 3.21 29.16
N ALA A 70 22.55 3.76 29.79
CA ALA A 70 22.38 4.90 30.67
C ALA A 70 22.04 6.14 29.84
N THR A 71 20.95 6.80 30.16
CA THR A 71 20.43 7.99 29.51
C THR A 71 20.41 9.17 30.49
N SER A 72 20.52 10.37 29.99
CA SER A 72 20.27 11.59 30.76
C SER A 72 18.76 11.75 31.03
N ALA A 73 18.38 12.52 32.03
CA ALA A 73 16.96 12.84 32.29
C ALA A 73 16.31 13.53 31.09
N ALA A 74 17.08 14.29 30.29
CA ALA A 74 16.61 14.91 29.06
C ALA A 74 16.31 13.85 27.99
N ASP A 75 17.22 12.88 27.82
CA ASP A 75 17.01 11.78 26.86
C ASP A 75 15.84 10.87 27.28
N GLU A 76 15.70 10.58 28.58
CA GLU A 76 14.54 9.84 29.07
C GLU A 76 13.22 10.53 28.75
N HIS A 77 13.18 11.87 28.84
CA HIS A 77 12.01 12.65 28.47
C HIS A 77 11.75 12.55 26.97
N ARG A 78 12.77 12.73 26.12
CA ARG A 78 12.66 12.65 24.66
C ARG A 78 12.16 11.26 24.22
N LEU A 79 12.72 10.20 24.81
CA LEU A 79 12.32 8.83 24.51
C LEU A 79 10.84 8.57 24.87
N ARG A 80 10.36 9.08 26.03
CA ARG A 80 8.94 8.98 26.40
C ARG A 80 8.03 9.73 25.44
N GLU A 81 8.45 10.95 25.02
CA GLU A 81 7.69 11.73 24.02
C GLU A 81 7.65 10.99 22.69
N ALA A 82 8.80 10.50 22.20
CA ALA A 82 8.89 9.74 20.95
C ALA A 82 8.02 8.47 21.00
N GLU A 83 8.04 7.73 22.10
CA GLU A 83 7.19 6.53 22.28
C GLU A 83 5.70 6.90 22.20
N ARG A 84 5.27 7.96 22.89
CA ARG A 84 3.87 8.41 22.84
C ARG A 84 3.46 8.85 21.44
N GLU A 85 4.35 9.57 20.76
CA GLU A 85 4.09 10.05 19.39
C GLU A 85 3.98 8.89 18.41
N VAL A 86 4.89 7.92 18.43
CA VAL A 86 4.81 6.70 17.61
C VAL A 86 3.49 5.96 17.86
N ARG A 87 3.13 5.76 19.13
CA ARG A 87 1.88 5.08 19.50
C ARG A 87 0.64 5.83 19.00
N SER A 88 0.69 7.16 18.90
CA SER A 88 -0.42 7.96 18.40
C SER A 88 -0.49 7.98 16.87
N LEU A 89 0.64 7.90 16.17
CA LEU A 89 0.70 7.87 14.70
C LEU A 89 0.19 6.56 14.11
N VAL A 90 0.44 5.44 14.79
CA VAL A 90 0.13 4.10 14.26
C VAL A 90 -1.34 3.90 13.88
N PRO A 91 -2.34 4.28 14.67
CA PRO A 91 -3.75 4.16 14.28
C PRO A 91 -4.07 4.99 13.03
N GLU A 92 -3.45 6.17 12.87
CA GLU A 92 -3.65 7.03 11.73
C GLU A 92 -3.06 6.42 10.46
N VAL A 93 -1.82 5.91 10.53
CA VAL A 93 -1.17 5.18 9.42
C VAL A 93 -1.98 3.93 9.02
N LYS A 94 -2.45 3.15 10.01
CA LYS A 94 -3.33 2.00 9.75
C LYS A 94 -4.61 2.41 9.02
N THR A 95 -5.22 3.53 9.41
CA THR A 95 -6.44 4.03 8.75
C THR A 95 -6.16 4.42 7.30
N ILE A 96 -5.06 5.15 7.05
CA ILE A 96 -4.63 5.52 5.70
C ILE A 96 -4.41 4.27 4.83
N ALA A 97 -3.70 3.26 5.34
CA ALA A 97 -3.45 2.02 4.62
C ALA A 97 -4.75 1.25 4.30
N ARG A 98 -5.69 1.19 5.24
CA ARG A 98 -7.00 0.54 5.04
C ARG A 98 -7.85 1.27 3.99
N ASP A 99 -7.81 2.59 3.98
CA ASP A 99 -8.50 3.41 2.99
C ASP A 99 -7.87 3.22 1.60
N ALA A 100 -6.53 3.16 1.50
CA ALA A 100 -5.83 2.87 0.24
C ALA A 100 -6.27 1.52 -0.36
N ILE A 101 -6.34 0.47 0.48
CA ILE A 101 -6.82 -0.85 0.10
C ILE A 101 -8.28 -0.79 -0.38
N SER A 102 -9.13 -0.08 0.35
CA SER A 102 -10.54 0.09 -0.03
C SER A 102 -10.68 0.75 -1.42
N ILE A 103 -9.88 1.78 -1.70
CA ILE A 103 -9.84 2.45 -3.00
C ILE A 103 -9.44 1.46 -4.10
N ALA A 104 -8.36 0.71 -3.90
CA ALA A 104 -7.85 -0.25 -4.86
C ALA A 104 -8.88 -1.36 -5.16
N PHE A 105 -9.47 -1.97 -4.12
CA PHE A 105 -10.47 -3.02 -4.30
C PHE A 105 -11.78 -2.50 -4.93
N ASN A 106 -12.19 -1.27 -4.63
CA ASN A 106 -13.33 -0.64 -5.28
C ASN A 106 -13.08 -0.40 -6.77
N ALA A 107 -11.89 0.05 -7.15
CA ALA A 107 -11.50 0.22 -8.55
C ALA A 107 -11.54 -1.12 -9.31
N VAL A 108 -10.91 -2.16 -8.76
CA VAL A 108 -10.94 -3.52 -9.34
C VAL A 108 -12.37 -4.03 -9.45
N GLY A 109 -13.22 -3.78 -8.43
CA GLY A 109 -14.62 -4.17 -8.43
C GLY A 109 -15.44 -3.52 -9.54
N GLN A 110 -15.21 -2.24 -9.82
CA GLN A 110 -15.88 -1.52 -10.92
C GLN A 110 -15.50 -2.13 -12.27
N VAL A 111 -14.21 -2.39 -12.51
CA VAL A 111 -13.74 -3.03 -13.74
C VAL A 111 -14.32 -4.42 -13.89
N ALA A 112 -14.27 -5.24 -12.83
CA ALA A 112 -14.82 -6.61 -12.85
C ALA A 112 -16.32 -6.64 -13.16
N ALA A 113 -17.10 -5.74 -12.56
CA ALA A 113 -18.53 -5.65 -12.80
C ALA A 113 -18.85 -5.25 -14.24
N ALA A 114 -18.08 -4.34 -14.81
CA ALA A 114 -18.30 -3.80 -16.14
C ALA A 114 -18.05 -4.81 -17.27
N PHE A 115 -17.12 -5.73 -17.06
CA PHE A 115 -16.76 -6.78 -18.04
C PHE A 115 -17.30 -8.17 -17.66
N ALA A 116 -18.15 -8.27 -16.66
CA ALA A 116 -18.81 -9.54 -16.34
C ALA A 116 -19.71 -10.03 -17.48
N ARG A 117 -19.76 -11.35 -17.68
CA ARG A 117 -20.58 -11.95 -18.75
C ARG A 117 -22.07 -11.78 -18.51
N ASP A 118 -22.46 -11.82 -17.25
CA ASP A 118 -23.84 -11.72 -16.78
C ASP A 118 -23.86 -11.23 -15.32
N SER A 119 -25.07 -11.02 -14.79
CA SER A 119 -25.28 -10.53 -13.43
C SER A 119 -24.77 -11.48 -12.34
N ASP A 120 -24.76 -12.77 -12.59
CA ASP A 120 -24.30 -13.77 -11.61
C ASP A 120 -22.78 -13.81 -11.55
N ALA A 121 -22.11 -13.73 -12.70
CA ALA A 121 -20.67 -13.56 -12.79
C ALA A 121 -20.22 -12.25 -12.12
N ALA A 122 -20.93 -11.14 -12.36
CA ALA A 122 -20.66 -9.85 -11.71
C ALA A 122 -20.75 -9.95 -10.18
N ARG A 123 -21.80 -10.60 -9.67
CA ARG A 123 -22.02 -10.81 -8.24
C ARG A 123 -20.92 -11.69 -7.63
N ALA A 124 -20.59 -12.81 -8.28
CA ALA A 124 -19.56 -13.71 -7.81
C ALA A 124 -18.17 -13.03 -7.74
N SER A 125 -17.80 -12.23 -8.74
CA SER A 125 -16.57 -11.46 -8.74
C SER A 125 -16.57 -10.41 -7.63
N ALA A 126 -17.66 -9.65 -7.46
CA ALA A 126 -17.81 -8.67 -6.39
C ALA A 126 -17.66 -9.29 -4.99
N GLU A 127 -18.24 -10.48 -4.77
CA GLU A 127 -18.10 -11.21 -3.50
C GLU A 127 -16.67 -11.66 -3.23
N ARG A 128 -15.93 -12.13 -4.25
CA ARG A 128 -14.51 -12.51 -4.11
C ARG A 128 -13.66 -11.30 -3.76
N ILE A 129 -13.81 -10.22 -4.51
CA ILE A 129 -13.11 -8.94 -4.27
C ILE A 129 -13.37 -8.44 -2.86
N ALA A 130 -14.65 -8.40 -2.46
CA ALA A 130 -15.03 -7.96 -1.12
C ALA A 130 -14.48 -8.86 0.00
N ARG A 131 -14.38 -10.17 -0.21
CA ARG A 131 -13.74 -11.09 0.76
C ARG A 131 -12.25 -10.80 0.91
N ALA A 132 -11.53 -10.67 -0.19
CA ALA A 132 -10.10 -10.36 -0.19
C ALA A 132 -9.82 -9.00 0.50
N GLY A 133 -10.60 -7.97 0.16
CA GLY A 133 -10.50 -6.66 0.81
C GLY A 133 -10.73 -6.73 2.33
N ARG A 134 -11.76 -7.44 2.78
CA ARG A 134 -12.01 -7.62 4.22
C ARG A 134 -10.94 -8.46 4.93
N GLU A 135 -10.34 -9.41 4.26
CA GLU A 135 -9.24 -10.19 4.83
C GLU A 135 -8.01 -9.32 5.05
N LEU A 136 -7.63 -8.54 4.06
CA LEU A 136 -6.50 -7.62 4.16
C LEU A 136 -6.75 -6.52 5.19
N ASP A 137 -7.96 -5.93 5.22
CA ASP A 137 -8.38 -4.96 6.23
C ASP A 137 -8.23 -5.52 7.66
N ARG A 138 -8.67 -6.76 7.90
CA ARG A 138 -8.52 -7.42 9.20
C ARG A 138 -7.05 -7.65 9.57
N LYS A 139 -6.21 -8.05 8.63
CA LYS A 139 -4.78 -8.26 8.87
C LYS A 139 -4.11 -6.97 9.30
N ILE A 140 -4.38 -5.86 8.60
CA ILE A 140 -3.84 -4.54 8.97
C ILE A 140 -4.36 -4.10 10.34
N ALA A 141 -5.67 -4.26 10.60
CA ALA A 141 -6.25 -3.88 11.88
C ALA A 141 -5.63 -4.64 13.07
N GLN A 142 -5.29 -5.92 12.88
CA GLN A 142 -4.78 -6.81 13.93
C GLN A 142 -3.25 -6.80 14.07
N THR A 143 -2.52 -6.21 13.12
CA THR A 143 -1.06 -6.21 13.19
C THR A 143 -0.55 -5.19 14.20
N ASP A 144 0.36 -5.61 15.07
CA ASP A 144 1.11 -4.76 16.00
C ASP A 144 2.56 -4.55 15.56
N SER A 145 2.87 -4.93 14.31
CA SER A 145 4.21 -4.85 13.75
C SER A 145 4.16 -4.32 12.33
N PHE A 146 5.06 -3.40 12.01
CA PHE A 146 5.25 -2.88 10.65
C PHE A 146 6.12 -3.80 9.78
N ASP A 147 6.75 -4.85 10.36
CA ASP A 147 7.42 -5.91 9.61
C ASP A 147 6.50 -6.58 8.61
N HIS A 148 5.26 -6.80 9.03
CA HIS A 148 4.26 -7.48 8.22
C HIS A 148 3.64 -6.59 7.14
N TRP A 149 3.92 -5.27 7.14
CA TRP A 149 3.40 -4.36 6.11
C TRP A 149 4.27 -4.33 4.85
N GLN A 150 5.54 -4.63 5.00
CA GLN A 150 6.49 -4.86 3.90
C GLN A 150 6.60 -6.36 3.55
N SER A 151 5.81 -7.21 4.22
CA SER A 151 6.05 -8.63 4.21
C SER A 151 5.27 -9.34 3.11
N ALA A 152 5.83 -10.49 2.74
CA ALA A 152 5.29 -11.50 1.85
C ALA A 152 3.79 -11.86 2.06
N ASP A 153 3.18 -11.45 3.17
CA ASP A 153 1.76 -11.75 3.46
C ASP A 153 0.81 -10.77 2.78
N VAL A 154 1.12 -9.47 2.73
CA VAL A 154 0.33 -8.48 1.98
C VAL A 154 0.50 -8.75 0.49
N ASP A 155 1.75 -8.92 0.05
CA ASP A 155 2.08 -9.21 -1.35
C ASP A 155 1.39 -10.49 -1.79
N ARG A 156 1.42 -11.55 -0.97
CA ARG A 156 0.75 -12.82 -1.27
C ARG A 156 -0.77 -12.68 -1.41
N ILE A 157 -1.44 -11.91 -0.52
CA ILE A 157 -2.89 -11.71 -0.64
C ILE A 157 -3.22 -10.93 -1.92
N VAL A 158 -2.42 -9.91 -2.24
CA VAL A 158 -2.57 -9.14 -3.47
C VAL A 158 -2.32 -10.06 -4.68
N GLU A 159 -1.22 -10.81 -4.69
CA GLU A 159 -0.87 -11.76 -5.75
C GLU A 159 -1.96 -12.83 -5.93
N ASP A 160 -2.41 -13.50 -4.87
CA ASP A 160 -3.46 -14.52 -4.92
C ASP A 160 -4.78 -13.95 -5.45
N THR A 161 -5.13 -12.72 -5.04
CA THR A 161 -6.31 -12.02 -5.53
C THR A 161 -6.16 -11.68 -7.00
N MET A 162 -5.02 -11.13 -7.42
CA MET A 162 -4.74 -10.78 -8.81
C MET A 162 -4.63 -12.03 -9.70
N ALA A 163 -3.97 -13.09 -9.25
CA ALA A 163 -3.86 -14.36 -9.96
C ALA A 163 -5.24 -14.99 -10.27
N THR A 164 -6.24 -14.73 -9.44
CA THR A 164 -7.60 -15.22 -9.65
C THR A 164 -8.43 -14.27 -10.53
N LEU A 165 -8.34 -12.97 -10.29
CA LEU A 165 -9.21 -11.97 -10.95
C LEU A 165 -8.73 -11.59 -12.35
N VAL A 166 -7.41 -11.45 -12.56
CA VAL A 166 -6.87 -11.01 -13.85
C VAL A 166 -7.19 -11.98 -14.99
N PRO A 167 -6.99 -13.31 -14.86
CA PRO A 167 -7.36 -14.25 -15.93
C PRO A 167 -8.86 -14.23 -16.24
N GLU A 168 -9.71 -14.08 -15.22
CA GLU A 168 -11.17 -14.01 -15.42
C GLU A 168 -11.54 -12.73 -16.18
N LEU A 169 -10.98 -11.58 -15.82
CA LEU A 169 -11.21 -10.31 -16.51
C LEU A 169 -10.73 -10.37 -17.96
N VAL A 170 -9.51 -10.84 -18.19
CA VAL A 170 -8.94 -11.00 -19.53
C VAL A 170 -9.78 -11.96 -20.36
N GLY A 171 -10.19 -13.10 -19.79
CA GLY A 171 -11.06 -14.06 -20.46
C GLY A 171 -12.41 -13.46 -20.86
N ASN A 172 -13.05 -12.69 -19.98
CA ASN A 172 -14.33 -12.05 -20.26
C ASN A 172 -14.20 -10.95 -21.32
N VAL A 173 -13.19 -10.09 -21.26
CA VAL A 173 -12.93 -9.05 -22.26
C VAL A 173 -12.63 -9.68 -23.61
N THR A 174 -11.75 -10.70 -23.64
CA THR A 174 -11.41 -11.41 -24.89
C THR A 174 -12.62 -12.08 -25.51
N ALA A 175 -13.47 -12.73 -24.74
CA ALA A 175 -14.68 -13.39 -25.23
C ALA A 175 -15.66 -12.36 -25.83
N GLN A 176 -15.81 -11.19 -25.20
CA GLN A 176 -16.66 -10.12 -25.73
C GLN A 176 -16.06 -9.53 -27.02
N ALA A 177 -14.77 -9.26 -27.05
CA ALA A 177 -14.07 -8.75 -28.23
C ALA A 177 -14.18 -9.73 -29.42
N LEU A 178 -13.99 -11.03 -29.18
CA LEU A 178 -14.16 -12.06 -30.21
C LEU A 178 -15.59 -12.12 -30.73
N LYS A 179 -16.59 -12.10 -29.82
CA LYS A 179 -17.99 -12.07 -30.22
C LYS A 179 -18.32 -10.89 -31.14
N VAL A 180 -17.82 -9.71 -30.79
CA VAL A 180 -17.99 -8.49 -31.59
C VAL A 180 -17.26 -8.63 -32.93
N ALA A 181 -16.00 -9.10 -32.92
CA ALA A 181 -15.21 -9.30 -34.16
C ALA A 181 -15.87 -10.29 -35.12
N PHE A 182 -16.44 -11.40 -34.62
CA PHE A 182 -17.13 -12.40 -35.43
C PHE A 182 -18.52 -11.95 -35.89
N SER A 183 -19.17 -11.01 -35.20
CA SER A 183 -20.47 -10.47 -35.62
C SER A 183 -20.35 -9.62 -36.87
N GLY A 184 -19.17 -9.02 -37.13
CA GLY A 184 -18.96 -8.06 -38.20
C GLY A 184 -19.78 -6.76 -38.02
N ASP A 185 -20.35 -6.53 -36.84
CA ASP A 185 -21.19 -5.39 -36.55
C ASP A 185 -20.36 -4.22 -36.01
N PRO A 186 -20.18 -3.14 -36.78
CA PRO A 186 -19.41 -1.99 -36.34
C PRO A 186 -20.07 -1.23 -35.19
N ALA A 187 -21.40 -1.33 -35.03
CA ALA A 187 -22.10 -0.69 -33.92
C ALA A 187 -21.78 -1.42 -32.60
N ALA A 188 -21.71 -2.75 -32.61
CA ALA A 188 -21.32 -3.52 -31.43
C ALA A 188 -19.85 -3.26 -31.02
N ALA A 189 -18.97 -3.03 -32.01
CA ALA A 189 -17.58 -2.65 -31.74
C ALA A 189 -17.50 -1.28 -31.08
N ALA A 190 -18.20 -0.28 -31.60
CA ALA A 190 -18.26 1.06 -31.05
C ALA A 190 -18.88 1.08 -29.63
N GLU A 191 -19.88 0.23 -29.38
CA GLU A 191 -20.50 0.10 -28.04
C GLU A 191 -19.50 -0.47 -27.01
N LEU A 192 -18.71 -1.49 -27.39
CA LEU A 192 -17.71 -2.07 -26.53
C LEU A 192 -16.60 -1.07 -26.18
N GLU A 193 -16.15 -0.31 -27.19
CA GLU A 193 -15.16 0.76 -27.01
C GLU A 193 -15.70 1.87 -26.09
N ALA A 194 -16.91 2.38 -26.37
CA ALA A 194 -17.53 3.39 -25.54
C ALA A 194 -17.74 2.95 -24.08
N ARG A 195 -18.01 1.65 -23.87
CA ARG A 195 -18.10 1.05 -22.53
C ARG A 195 -16.73 1.04 -21.84
N ALA A 196 -15.68 0.61 -22.53
CA ALA A 196 -14.31 0.62 -21.99
C ALA A 196 -13.89 2.03 -21.55
N ASP A 197 -14.06 3.02 -22.45
CA ASP A 197 -13.78 4.42 -22.18
C ASP A 197 -14.62 4.99 -21.02
N GLY A 198 -15.87 4.58 -20.93
CA GLY A 198 -16.78 4.99 -19.86
C GLY A 198 -16.32 4.50 -18.49
N ILE A 199 -15.81 3.26 -18.44
CA ILE A 199 -15.29 2.65 -17.21
C ILE A 199 -13.98 3.32 -16.82
N GLU A 200 -13.04 3.48 -17.76
CA GLU A 200 -11.77 4.15 -17.53
C GLU A 200 -12.00 5.52 -16.88
N ARG A 201 -12.78 6.38 -17.51
CA ARG A 201 -13.13 7.71 -16.95
C ARG A 201 -13.84 7.66 -15.60
N SER A 202 -14.64 6.63 -15.35
CA SER A 202 -15.35 6.47 -14.06
C SER A 202 -14.39 6.07 -12.94
N VAL A 203 -13.53 5.08 -13.21
CA VAL A 203 -12.53 4.58 -12.28
C VAL A 203 -11.51 5.67 -11.98
N GLU A 204 -10.97 6.32 -13.02
CA GLU A 204 -10.00 7.40 -12.90
C GLU A 204 -10.51 8.51 -11.98
N ARG A 205 -11.68 9.08 -12.26
CA ARG A 205 -12.27 10.14 -11.41
C ARG A 205 -12.53 9.69 -9.97
N SER A 206 -12.95 8.44 -9.79
CA SER A 206 -13.22 7.91 -8.46
C SER A 206 -11.92 7.71 -7.66
N VAL A 207 -10.88 7.18 -8.33
CA VAL A 207 -9.57 6.94 -7.73
C VAL A 207 -8.86 8.25 -7.45
N GLU A 208 -8.78 9.16 -8.43
CA GLU A 208 -8.11 10.46 -8.27
C GLU A 208 -8.62 11.25 -7.06
N LYS A 209 -9.95 11.36 -6.94
CA LYS A 209 -10.55 12.10 -5.82
C LYS A 209 -10.19 11.49 -4.46
N GLN A 210 -10.27 10.15 -4.35
CA GLN A 210 -10.01 9.44 -3.10
C GLN A 210 -8.50 9.40 -2.81
N ALA A 211 -7.66 9.24 -3.85
CA ALA A 211 -6.21 9.25 -3.71
C ALA A 211 -5.71 10.63 -3.26
N ALA A 212 -6.22 11.72 -3.82
CA ALA A 212 -5.85 13.06 -3.39
C ALA A 212 -6.22 13.37 -1.93
N ASP A 213 -7.35 12.84 -1.44
CA ASP A 213 -7.73 12.94 -0.03
C ASP A 213 -6.79 12.12 0.88
N LEU A 214 -6.46 10.91 0.44
CA LEU A 214 -5.55 10.01 1.14
C LEU A 214 -4.13 10.59 1.23
N GLU A 215 -3.62 11.13 0.11
CA GLU A 215 -2.33 11.80 0.01
C GLU A 215 -2.24 13.00 0.96
N ARG A 216 -3.25 13.88 0.96
CA ARG A 216 -3.31 15.00 1.91
C ARG A 216 -3.22 14.53 3.36
N ARG A 217 -3.97 13.48 3.74
CA ARG A 217 -3.93 12.92 5.09
C ARG A 217 -2.58 12.29 5.42
N ALA A 218 -1.93 11.66 4.46
CA ALA A 218 -0.57 11.15 4.62
C ALA A 218 0.44 12.29 4.81
N MET A 219 0.32 13.37 4.03
CA MET A 219 1.16 14.57 4.17
C MET A 219 0.97 15.29 5.51
N ASP A 220 -0.24 15.25 6.09
CA ASP A 220 -0.52 15.82 7.41
C ASP A 220 0.28 15.15 8.54
N LEU A 221 0.82 13.93 8.30
CA LEU A 221 1.69 13.24 9.25
C LEU A 221 3.15 13.71 9.17
N CYS A 222 3.59 14.33 8.06
CA CYS A 222 4.99 14.71 7.84
C CYS A 222 5.57 15.61 8.93
N PRO A 223 4.89 16.65 9.43
CA PRO A 223 5.43 17.48 10.51
C PRO A 223 5.73 16.69 11.79
N ARG A 224 4.91 15.69 12.08
CA ARG A 224 5.05 14.83 13.26
C ARG A 224 6.20 13.83 13.09
N LEU A 225 6.36 13.26 11.91
CA LEU A 225 7.47 12.37 11.56
C LEU A 225 8.80 13.12 11.62
N ARG A 226 8.88 14.37 11.06
CA ARG A 226 10.06 15.22 11.20
C ARG A 226 10.35 15.63 12.65
N ALA A 227 9.33 15.72 13.49
CA ALA A 227 9.54 15.99 14.91
C ALA A 227 10.15 14.78 15.63
N LEU A 228 9.77 13.55 15.24
CA LEU A 228 10.39 12.33 15.76
C LEU A 228 11.86 12.23 15.37
N ASP A 229 12.19 12.45 14.09
CA ASP A 229 13.55 12.46 13.57
C ASP A 229 14.43 13.48 14.33
N ARG A 230 13.98 14.72 14.46
CA ARG A 230 14.70 15.74 15.25
C ARG A 230 14.86 15.35 16.72
N ALA A 231 13.85 14.77 17.34
CA ALA A 231 13.95 14.35 18.73
C ALA A 231 15.00 13.23 18.91
N GLU A 232 15.16 12.37 17.90
CA GLU A 232 16.19 11.35 17.86
C GLU A 232 17.59 11.98 17.66
N GLU A 233 17.74 12.92 16.74
CA GLU A 233 18.98 13.66 16.52
C GLU A 233 19.48 14.39 17.77
N GLU A 234 18.58 14.87 18.63
CA GLU A 234 18.86 15.54 19.88
C GLU A 234 19.27 14.60 21.02
N LEU A 235 19.20 13.27 20.85
CA LEU A 235 19.65 12.33 21.87
C LEU A 235 21.16 12.46 22.10
N GLU A 236 21.56 12.54 23.37
CA GLU A 236 22.96 12.57 23.78
C GLU A 236 23.60 11.19 23.72
N VAL A 237 22.79 10.14 23.71
CA VAL A 237 23.23 8.74 23.60
C VAL A 237 24.09 8.53 22.37
N ARG A 238 25.19 7.79 22.56
CA ARG A 238 26.09 7.37 21.48
C ARG A 238 26.25 5.86 21.48
N LEU A 239 26.19 5.29 20.30
CA LEU A 239 26.49 3.89 20.03
C LEU A 239 28.00 3.60 20.14
N ALA A 240 28.36 2.32 20.07
CA ALA A 240 29.76 1.92 19.96
C ALA A 240 30.44 2.64 18.77
N GLY A 241 31.62 3.20 19.01
CA GLY A 241 32.30 4.01 18.00
C GLY A 241 31.82 5.46 17.86
N GLY A 242 30.98 5.95 18.78
CA GLY A 242 30.55 7.37 18.83
C GLY A 242 29.47 7.74 17.83
N LYS A 243 28.88 6.76 17.13
CA LYS A 243 27.76 6.99 16.20
C LYS A 243 26.49 7.41 16.96
N ARG A 244 25.63 8.19 16.30
CA ARG A 244 24.28 8.47 16.80
C ARG A 244 23.37 7.27 16.58
N LEU A 245 22.34 7.19 17.39
CA LEU A 245 21.19 6.33 17.09
C LEU A 245 20.47 6.94 15.87
N ASP A 246 20.01 6.11 14.95
CA ASP A 246 19.34 6.50 13.72
C ASP A 246 18.31 5.41 13.42
N LEU A 247 17.10 5.57 13.94
CA LEU A 247 15.99 4.64 13.78
C LEU A 247 15.06 5.11 12.66
N VAL A 248 14.93 6.43 12.49
CA VAL A 248 14.03 7.06 11.55
C VAL A 248 14.74 8.25 10.92
N HIS A 249 14.73 8.32 9.61
CA HIS A 249 15.26 9.44 8.84
C HIS A 249 14.18 10.05 7.96
N VAL A 250 14.07 11.39 7.93
CA VAL A 250 13.10 12.14 7.13
C VAL A 250 13.82 13.18 6.28
N ASP A 251 13.78 13.01 4.93
CA ASP A 251 14.39 13.95 3.96
C ASP A 251 13.66 15.30 3.89
#